data_89d6f336497c66b2047fed5642fe31c6
#
_entry.id   89d6f336497c66b2047fed5642fe31c6
#
_cell.length_a   1.000
_cell.length_b   1.000
_cell.length_c   1.000
_cell.angle_alpha   90.00
_cell.angle_beta   90.00
_cell.angle_gamma   90.00
#
_symmetry.space_group_name_H-M   'P 1'
#
loop_
_entity.id
_entity.type
_entity.pdbx_description
1 polymer ?
#
loop_
_entity_poly.entity_id
_entity_poly.type
_entity_poly.pdbx_seq_one_letter_code
_entity_poly.pdbx_strand_id
1 'polypeptide(L)'
;FCKGHPSSNSSMVRAVWDAITGGASEALLPMTWEESFRTKDRTWSREVRRQPLSSPHEAEAYYTRIGQLLFLAYLMQISDLHYENVIPHGGYPVLVDFETVGSIQLLPAEAPTLAAIFIIERLANSVLLTGMLPLGVLNRDGTDVSAIAAEELRNEVRVLRNVATDIMHFERHIDITQITDHLPFVRTQPEGNEIPIRYEQYTPSIINGFSAAYNAYLINSSEVANAVSEWAETSSTRVLVRNTREYAAVRQAMESHRFKGRTNAVLEHMRRSRASLPRPLVDSECESLQAGFIPSFHCEFTSKNVVDESGRTVTTLKATPYRMLMNHMEHLSAADRGRQVHLITFALDGIKQMQAHRWSNTSYRINTVQRSRSASVEAAVERLATQIK
;
A
#
# COMPACT_ATOMS: atom_id res chain seq x y z
N PHE A 1 -18.04 5.06 -10.52
CA PHE A 1 -17.36 3.78 -10.31
C PHE A 1 -18.24 2.86 -9.46
N CYS A 2 -18.31 1.58 -9.76
CA CYS A 2 -19.15 0.61 -9.05
C CYS A 2 -18.28 -0.54 -8.53
N LYS A 3 -18.30 -0.75 -7.21
CA LYS A 3 -17.63 -1.89 -6.56
C LYS A 3 -18.61 -3.03 -6.32
N GLY A 4 -18.16 -4.26 -6.59
CA GLY A 4 -19.02 -5.45 -6.54
C GLY A 4 -19.37 -5.94 -5.11
N HIS A 5 -18.68 -5.46 -4.07
CA HIS A 5 -18.96 -5.84 -2.68
C HIS A 5 -19.48 -4.63 -1.89
N PRO A 6 -20.69 -4.72 -1.31
CA PRO A 6 -21.22 -3.63 -0.51
C PRO A 6 -20.50 -3.57 0.84
N SER A 7 -19.83 -2.45 1.12
CA SER A 7 -19.16 -2.20 2.40
C SER A 7 -19.41 -0.78 2.87
N SER A 8 -19.51 -0.60 4.18
CA SER A 8 -19.65 0.70 4.84
C SER A 8 -18.31 1.30 5.26
N ASN A 9 -17.20 0.78 4.77
CA ASN A 9 -15.86 1.18 5.19
C ASN A 9 -15.60 2.69 5.04
N SER A 10 -16.02 3.30 3.94
CA SER A 10 -15.86 4.76 3.74
C SER A 10 -16.63 5.56 4.79
N SER A 11 -17.84 5.14 5.16
CA SER A 11 -18.64 5.77 6.21
C SER A 11 -18.01 5.58 7.58
N MET A 12 -17.49 4.39 7.87
CA MET A 12 -16.78 4.10 9.12
C MET A 12 -15.52 4.96 9.26
N VAL A 13 -14.68 5.03 8.22
CA VAL A 13 -13.44 5.84 8.23
C VAL A 13 -13.77 7.31 8.44
N ARG A 14 -14.82 7.81 7.81
CA ARG A 14 -15.29 9.18 8.01
C ARG A 14 -15.79 9.41 9.43
N ALA A 15 -16.63 8.53 9.98
CA ALA A 15 -17.13 8.63 11.36
C ALA A 15 -15.99 8.58 12.39
N VAL A 16 -14.97 7.74 12.14
CA VAL A 16 -13.75 7.70 12.96
C VAL A 16 -12.99 9.02 12.90
N TRP A 17 -12.85 9.63 11.70
CA TRP A 17 -12.21 10.93 11.59
C TRP A 17 -13.01 12.03 12.29
N ASP A 18 -14.31 12.04 12.14
CA ASP A 18 -15.22 13.00 12.83
C ASP A 18 -15.12 12.84 14.36
N ALA A 19 -14.99 11.60 14.87
CA ALA A 19 -14.76 11.32 16.28
C ALA A 19 -13.37 11.83 16.76
N ILE A 20 -12.32 11.68 15.94
CA ILE A 20 -10.99 12.23 16.25
C ILE A 20 -11.06 13.77 16.36
N THR A 21 -11.80 14.44 15.48
CA THR A 21 -11.88 15.90 15.39
C THR A 21 -12.93 16.52 16.30
N GLY A 22 -13.90 15.77 16.81
CA GLY A 22 -15.05 16.24 17.59
C GLY A 22 -14.72 16.92 18.91
N GLY A 23 -13.48 16.81 19.40
CA GLY A 23 -12.96 17.50 20.58
C GLY A 23 -12.27 18.84 20.31
N ALA A 24 -12.52 19.51 19.16
CA ALA A 24 -11.99 20.82 18.80
C ALA A 24 -10.45 20.92 18.87
N SER A 25 -9.76 20.15 18.07
CA SER A 25 -8.33 20.36 17.85
C SER A 25 -8.13 21.39 16.74
N GLU A 26 -7.87 22.64 17.09
CA GLU A 26 -7.46 23.70 16.14
C GLU A 26 -6.23 23.33 15.30
N ALA A 27 -5.51 22.27 15.70
CA ALA A 27 -4.31 21.78 15.02
C ALA A 27 -4.59 20.89 13.81
N LEU A 28 -5.85 20.44 13.60
CA LEU A 28 -6.20 19.55 12.50
C LEU A 28 -6.79 20.32 11.32
N LEU A 29 -6.26 20.05 10.13
CA LEU A 29 -6.83 20.59 8.89
C LEU A 29 -8.04 19.76 8.46
N PRO A 30 -9.08 20.40 7.87
CA PRO A 30 -10.23 19.69 7.36
C PRO A 30 -9.84 18.73 6.25
N MET A 31 -10.48 17.54 6.21
CA MET A 31 -10.30 16.52 5.17
C MET A 31 -11.45 16.58 4.16
N THR A 32 -11.20 16.08 2.97
CA THR A 32 -12.21 15.86 1.94
C THR A 32 -12.32 14.37 1.66
N TRP A 33 -13.55 13.87 1.54
CA TRP A 33 -13.85 12.46 1.38
C TRP A 33 -14.46 12.19 0.02
N GLU A 34 -14.23 10.99 -0.49
CA GLU A 34 -14.96 10.44 -1.62
C GLU A 34 -16.46 10.42 -1.32
N GLU A 35 -17.27 10.92 -2.23
CA GLU A 35 -18.73 10.78 -2.15
C GLU A 35 -19.11 9.39 -2.63
N SER A 36 -19.63 8.56 -1.75
CA SER A 36 -20.12 7.24 -2.10
C SER A 36 -21.53 7.00 -1.54
N PHE A 37 -22.30 6.17 -2.23
CA PHE A 37 -23.53 5.65 -1.69
C PHE A 37 -23.64 4.15 -1.91
N ARG A 38 -24.29 3.47 -0.97
CA ARG A 38 -24.43 2.04 -0.93
C ARG A 38 -25.86 1.61 -1.31
N THR A 39 -25.95 0.62 -2.17
CA THR A 39 -27.18 -0.18 -2.40
C THR A 39 -27.05 -1.51 -1.66
N LYS A 40 -28.08 -2.37 -1.79
CA LYS A 40 -28.10 -3.69 -1.12
C LYS A 40 -26.90 -4.57 -1.55
N ASP A 41 -26.45 -4.46 -2.79
CA ASP A 41 -25.50 -5.36 -3.45
C ASP A 41 -24.27 -4.63 -4.05
N ARG A 42 -24.22 -3.30 -4.01
CA ARG A 42 -23.16 -2.52 -4.63
C ARG A 42 -22.87 -1.21 -3.88
N THR A 43 -21.63 -0.76 -4.00
CA THR A 43 -21.22 0.58 -3.61
C THR A 43 -20.88 1.40 -4.86
N TRP A 44 -21.42 2.61 -4.93
CA TRP A 44 -21.19 3.57 -6.01
C TRP A 44 -20.37 4.72 -5.46
N SER A 45 -19.30 5.10 -6.16
CA SER A 45 -18.45 6.21 -5.81
C SER A 45 -18.43 7.23 -6.93
N ARG A 46 -18.47 8.51 -6.57
CA ARG A 46 -18.27 9.61 -7.50
C ARG A 46 -16.81 9.64 -7.92
N GLU A 47 -16.56 9.93 -9.19
CA GLU A 47 -15.20 10.12 -9.70
C GLU A 47 -14.54 11.32 -9.00
N VAL A 48 -13.39 11.08 -8.39
CA VAL A 48 -12.52 12.14 -7.88
C VAL A 48 -11.52 12.52 -8.97
N ARG A 49 -11.53 13.78 -9.40
CA ARG A 49 -10.63 14.27 -10.44
C ARG A 49 -9.44 14.99 -9.83
N ARG A 50 -8.26 14.73 -10.37
CA ARG A 50 -7.07 15.51 -10.05
C ARG A 50 -7.31 17.00 -10.31
N GLN A 51 -6.91 17.84 -9.36
CA GLN A 51 -6.96 19.29 -9.47
C GLN A 51 -5.61 19.89 -9.05
N PRO A 52 -5.16 20.96 -9.75
CA PRO A 52 -3.94 21.65 -9.37
C PRO A 52 -4.10 22.34 -8.01
N LEU A 53 -3.01 22.51 -7.31
CA LEU A 53 -2.91 23.45 -6.21
C LEU A 53 -3.12 24.86 -6.74
N SER A 54 -3.84 25.69 -5.99
CA SER A 54 -4.07 27.11 -6.35
C SER A 54 -2.80 27.95 -6.16
N SER A 55 -1.92 27.50 -5.27
CA SER A 55 -0.63 28.12 -5.01
C SER A 55 0.37 27.12 -4.44
N PRO A 56 1.69 27.38 -4.53
CA PRO A 56 2.69 26.56 -3.84
C PRO A 56 2.53 26.48 -2.32
N HIS A 57 1.89 27.49 -1.68
CA HIS A 57 1.61 27.47 -0.24
C HIS A 57 0.58 26.41 0.16
N GLU A 58 -0.32 26.03 -0.74
CA GLU A 58 -1.25 24.92 -0.47
C GLU A 58 -0.55 23.55 -0.36
N ALA A 59 0.68 23.43 -0.85
CA ALA A 59 1.44 22.20 -0.76
C ALA A 59 1.76 21.82 0.69
N GLU A 60 2.06 22.79 1.55
CA GLU A 60 2.26 22.52 2.98
C GLU A 60 0.99 21.95 3.63
N ALA A 61 -0.17 22.56 3.35
CA ALA A 61 -1.45 22.05 3.84
C ALA A 61 -1.79 20.67 3.26
N TYR A 62 -1.48 20.42 1.98
CA TYR A 62 -1.64 19.12 1.34
C TYR A 62 -0.82 18.04 2.09
N TYR A 63 0.46 18.29 2.32
CA TYR A 63 1.33 17.33 2.98
C TYR A 63 1.06 17.19 4.49
N THR A 64 0.53 18.24 5.14
CA THR A 64 -0.01 18.11 6.50
C THR A 64 -1.21 17.16 6.51
N ARG A 65 -2.12 17.26 5.54
CA ARG A 65 -3.26 16.33 5.37
C ARG A 65 -2.79 14.92 5.02
N ILE A 66 -1.72 14.75 4.24
CA ILE A 66 -1.09 13.45 4.02
C ILE A 66 -0.65 12.83 5.36
N GLY A 67 -0.05 13.61 6.25
CA GLY A 67 0.30 13.13 7.60
C GLY A 67 -0.93 12.71 8.41
N GLN A 68 -2.00 13.49 8.37
CA GLN A 68 -3.27 13.16 9.03
C GLN A 68 -3.89 11.87 8.45
N LEU A 69 -3.89 11.74 7.11
CA LEU A 69 -4.37 10.54 6.41
C LEU A 69 -3.54 9.32 6.73
N LEU A 70 -2.20 9.47 6.83
CA LEU A 70 -1.28 8.41 7.22
C LEU A 70 -1.57 7.90 8.63
N PHE A 71 -1.88 8.82 9.59
CA PHE A 71 -2.31 8.40 10.91
C PHE A 71 -3.63 7.63 10.87
N LEU A 72 -4.63 8.14 10.14
CA LEU A 72 -5.93 7.49 10.01
C LEU A 72 -5.81 6.10 9.38
N ALA A 73 -4.98 5.97 8.35
CA ALA A 73 -4.69 4.68 7.73
C ALA A 73 -3.99 3.71 8.71
N TYR A 74 -3.05 4.19 9.48
CA TYR A 74 -2.39 3.42 10.53
C TYR A 74 -3.37 2.99 11.62
N LEU A 75 -4.18 3.92 12.14
CA LEU A 75 -5.20 3.67 13.16
C LEU A 75 -6.19 2.59 12.72
N MET A 76 -6.69 2.70 11.49
CA MET A 76 -7.71 1.81 10.92
C MET A 76 -7.11 0.56 10.26
N GLN A 77 -5.79 0.37 10.35
CA GLN A 77 -5.06 -0.71 9.69
C GLN A 77 -5.42 -0.83 8.19
N ILE A 78 -5.50 0.29 7.49
CA ILE A 78 -5.70 0.30 6.04
C ILE A 78 -4.37 0.00 5.37
N SER A 79 -4.35 -0.96 4.46
CA SER A 79 -3.19 -1.31 3.65
C SER A 79 -3.45 -1.01 2.17
N ASP A 80 -2.44 -1.22 1.33
CA ASP A 80 -2.56 -1.08 -0.13
C ASP A 80 -2.89 0.34 -0.61
N LEU A 81 -2.51 1.37 0.17
CA LEU A 81 -2.67 2.77 -0.21
C LEU A 81 -1.52 3.21 -1.13
N HIS A 82 -1.53 2.67 -2.34
CA HIS A 82 -0.59 3.04 -3.38
C HIS A 82 -1.03 4.30 -4.15
N TYR A 83 -0.24 4.70 -5.15
CA TYR A 83 -0.43 5.94 -5.91
C TYR A 83 -1.80 6.08 -6.60
N GLU A 84 -2.50 4.97 -6.89
CA GLU A 84 -3.83 5.00 -7.52
C GLU A 84 -4.96 5.27 -6.51
N ASN A 85 -4.69 5.09 -5.21
CA ASN A 85 -5.70 5.14 -4.15
C ASN A 85 -5.74 6.47 -3.40
N VAL A 86 -4.79 7.39 -3.67
CA VAL A 86 -4.77 8.75 -3.09
C VAL A 86 -4.72 9.77 -4.21
N ILE A 87 -5.83 10.48 -4.44
CA ILE A 87 -5.99 11.41 -5.56
C ILE A 87 -5.77 12.86 -5.08
N PRO A 88 -4.82 13.62 -5.66
CA PRO A 88 -4.65 15.03 -5.35
C PRO A 88 -5.79 15.86 -5.96
N HIS A 89 -6.59 16.49 -5.10
CA HIS A 89 -7.72 17.34 -5.46
C HIS A 89 -7.52 18.74 -4.87
N GLY A 90 -6.75 19.58 -5.55
CA GLY A 90 -6.23 20.81 -4.98
C GLY A 90 -5.39 20.53 -3.74
N GLY A 91 -5.58 21.30 -2.68
CA GLY A 91 -4.90 21.10 -1.38
C GLY A 91 -5.34 19.87 -0.59
N TYR A 92 -6.16 18.94 -1.16
CA TYR A 92 -6.72 17.80 -0.46
C TYR A 92 -6.24 16.47 -1.07
N PRO A 93 -5.56 15.60 -0.32
CA PRO A 93 -5.40 14.20 -0.68
C PRO A 93 -6.70 13.45 -0.40
N VAL A 94 -7.35 12.95 -1.44
CA VAL A 94 -8.62 12.19 -1.31
C VAL A 94 -8.35 10.71 -1.46
N LEU A 95 -8.68 9.96 -0.42
CA LEU A 95 -8.63 8.50 -0.43
C LEU A 95 -9.85 7.95 -1.16
N VAL A 96 -9.64 7.08 -2.16
CA VAL A 96 -10.71 6.54 -3.03
C VAL A 96 -10.94 5.05 -2.92
N ASP A 97 -10.13 4.34 -2.14
CA ASP A 97 -10.29 2.91 -1.90
C ASP A 97 -10.21 2.55 -0.42
N PHE A 98 -11.32 2.00 0.10
CA PHE A 98 -11.47 1.63 1.51
C PHE A 98 -11.66 0.11 1.70
N GLU A 99 -11.36 -0.70 0.68
CA GLU A 99 -11.66 -2.15 0.75
C GLU A 99 -10.74 -2.91 1.72
N THR A 100 -9.59 -2.34 2.07
CA THR A 100 -8.59 -2.95 2.96
C THR A 100 -8.60 -2.42 4.39
N VAL A 101 -9.66 -1.73 4.83
CA VAL A 101 -9.82 -1.30 6.23
C VAL A 101 -9.81 -2.54 7.14
N GLY A 102 -9.07 -2.49 8.26
CA GLY A 102 -8.88 -3.64 9.14
C GLY A 102 -8.11 -4.77 8.47
N SER A 103 -7.12 -4.44 7.64
CA SER A 103 -6.35 -5.38 6.82
C SER A 103 -5.86 -6.61 7.59
N ILE A 104 -6.08 -7.78 7.00
CA ILE A 104 -5.69 -9.06 7.56
C ILE A 104 -4.42 -9.54 6.86
N GLN A 105 -3.38 -9.78 7.65
CA GLN A 105 -2.17 -10.44 7.17
C GLN A 105 -2.28 -11.95 7.41
N LEU A 106 -2.40 -12.72 6.33
CA LEU A 106 -2.28 -14.17 6.40
C LEU A 106 -0.81 -14.53 6.52
N LEU A 107 -0.34 -14.67 7.76
CA LEU A 107 1.05 -15.09 8.02
C LEU A 107 1.25 -16.54 7.55
N PRO A 108 2.43 -16.85 6.97
CA PRO A 108 2.79 -18.23 6.65
C PRO A 108 2.74 -19.09 7.92
N ALA A 109 2.22 -20.32 7.80
CA ALA A 109 2.15 -21.26 8.92
C ALA A 109 3.56 -21.61 9.48
N GLU A 110 4.59 -21.50 8.64
CA GLU A 110 5.99 -21.70 9.00
C GLU A 110 6.78 -20.43 8.75
N ALA A 111 7.03 -19.66 9.81
CA ALA A 111 8.01 -18.59 9.74
C ALA A 111 9.41 -19.17 9.94
N PRO A 112 10.41 -18.77 9.13
CA PRO A 112 11.72 -19.41 9.12
C PRO A 112 12.51 -19.23 10.43
N THR A 113 12.22 -18.19 11.21
CA THR A 113 12.84 -17.94 12.53
C THR A 113 11.95 -17.10 13.42
N LEU A 114 12.14 -17.16 14.75
CA LEU A 114 11.46 -16.27 15.71
C LEU A 114 11.75 -14.78 15.43
N ALA A 115 12.97 -14.46 14.98
CA ALA A 115 13.33 -13.10 14.59
C ALA A 115 12.53 -12.62 13.37
N ALA A 116 12.31 -13.49 12.38
CA ALA A 116 11.49 -13.16 11.21
C ALA A 116 10.02 -12.93 11.61
N ILE A 117 9.46 -13.75 12.51
CA ILE A 117 8.11 -13.52 13.05
C ILE A 117 8.03 -12.15 13.71
N PHE A 118 8.97 -11.83 14.59
CA PHE A 118 8.99 -10.56 15.32
C PHE A 118 9.10 -9.36 14.38
N ILE A 119 9.95 -9.42 13.35
CA ILE A 119 10.08 -8.36 12.35
C ILE A 119 8.78 -8.20 11.55
N ILE A 120 8.19 -9.31 11.08
CA ILE A 120 6.94 -9.29 10.32
C ILE A 120 5.81 -8.69 11.17
N GLU A 121 5.65 -9.11 12.42
CA GLU A 121 4.63 -8.56 13.32
C GLU A 121 4.84 -7.06 13.60
N ARG A 122 6.10 -6.64 13.77
CA ARG A 122 6.43 -5.22 13.96
C ARG A 122 6.14 -4.37 12.74
N LEU A 123 6.45 -4.85 11.54
CA LEU A 123 6.16 -4.16 10.29
C LEU A 123 4.65 -4.16 10.00
N ALA A 124 3.96 -5.28 10.24
CA ALA A 124 2.53 -5.41 10.05
C ALA A 124 1.71 -4.49 10.96
N ASN A 125 2.26 -4.10 12.13
CA ASN A 125 1.63 -3.17 13.06
C ASN A 125 2.31 -1.78 13.03
N SER A 126 2.69 -1.29 11.85
CA SER A 126 3.34 0.00 11.70
C SER A 126 2.77 0.81 10.52
N VAL A 127 3.09 2.10 10.49
CA VAL A 127 2.74 3.00 9.37
C VAL A 127 3.25 2.49 8.01
N LEU A 128 4.25 1.60 7.99
CA LEU A 128 4.81 1.03 6.77
C LEU A 128 3.84 0.07 6.07
N LEU A 129 2.89 -0.53 6.81
CA LEU A 129 1.87 -1.40 6.24
C LEU A 129 0.90 -0.64 5.31
N THR A 130 0.72 0.66 5.55
CA THR A 130 -0.29 1.45 4.82
C THR A 130 -0.06 1.49 3.30
N GLY A 131 1.18 1.35 2.84
CA GLY A 131 1.55 1.52 1.44
C GLY A 131 1.72 2.98 1.01
N MET A 132 1.43 3.95 1.88
CA MET A 132 1.56 5.38 1.56
C MET A 132 3.00 5.84 1.50
N LEU A 133 3.87 5.27 2.35
CA LEU A 133 5.26 5.70 2.49
C LEU A 133 6.17 5.01 1.46
N PRO A 134 7.21 5.69 0.97
CA PRO A 134 8.14 5.12 0.03
C PRO A 134 8.97 4.00 0.67
N LEU A 135 8.87 2.79 0.13
CA LEU A 135 9.56 1.59 0.60
C LEU A 135 10.39 0.92 -0.52
N GLY A 136 10.81 1.68 -1.51
CA GLY A 136 11.49 1.17 -2.71
C GLY A 136 12.69 0.24 -2.47
N VAL A 137 13.24 0.26 -1.25
CA VAL A 137 14.30 -0.66 -0.81
C VAL A 137 13.79 -2.06 -0.51
N LEU A 138 12.51 -2.18 -0.11
CA LEU A 138 11.91 -3.44 0.33
C LEU A 138 11.23 -4.20 -0.81
N ASN A 139 10.98 -3.55 -1.95
CA ASN A 139 10.41 -4.21 -3.12
C ASN A 139 11.49 -4.97 -3.89
N ARG A 140 11.24 -6.23 -4.20
CA ARG A 140 12.18 -7.13 -4.90
C ARG A 140 12.65 -6.61 -6.25
N ASP A 141 11.80 -5.89 -6.97
CA ASP A 141 12.05 -5.29 -8.27
C ASP A 141 12.56 -3.84 -8.20
N GLY A 142 12.59 -3.26 -6.98
CA GLY A 142 13.04 -1.88 -6.74
C GLY A 142 12.06 -0.82 -7.23
N THR A 143 10.80 -1.18 -7.57
CA THR A 143 9.74 -0.23 -7.87
C THR A 143 9.14 0.32 -6.58
N ASP A 144 8.94 1.63 -6.52
CA ASP A 144 8.18 2.29 -5.47
C ASP A 144 6.79 2.60 -5.99
N VAL A 145 5.78 2.09 -5.33
CA VAL A 145 4.35 2.29 -5.68
C VAL A 145 3.62 3.11 -4.63
N SER A 146 4.35 3.78 -3.73
CA SER A 146 3.77 4.56 -2.64
C SER A 146 2.90 5.72 -3.14
N ALA A 147 1.97 6.16 -2.31
CA ALA A 147 1.06 7.26 -2.66
C ALA A 147 1.75 8.63 -2.77
N ILE A 148 2.90 8.82 -2.14
CA ILE A 148 3.52 10.15 -1.98
C ILE A 148 4.85 10.35 -2.71
N ALA A 149 5.50 9.26 -3.16
CA ALA A 149 6.74 9.35 -3.92
C ALA A 149 6.49 9.20 -5.42
N ALA A 150 7.37 9.79 -6.24
CA ALA A 150 7.35 9.53 -7.67
C ALA A 150 7.66 8.05 -7.93
N GLU A 151 6.82 7.38 -8.68
CA GLU A 151 7.07 6.00 -9.07
C GLU A 151 8.20 5.95 -10.11
N GLU A 152 9.18 5.09 -9.89
CA GLU A 152 10.20 4.78 -10.88
C GLU A 152 9.90 3.43 -11.51
N LEU A 153 9.38 3.43 -12.73
CA LEU A 153 9.28 2.22 -13.54
C LEU A 153 10.62 1.96 -14.21
N ARG A 154 11.20 0.80 -13.95
CA ARG A 154 12.41 0.32 -14.59
C ARG A 154 12.06 -0.75 -15.60
N ASN A 155 12.11 -0.39 -16.87
CA ASN A 155 11.93 -1.32 -17.97
C ASN A 155 13.31 -1.78 -18.49
N GLU A 156 13.60 -3.08 -18.40
CA GLU A 156 14.76 -3.65 -19.07
C GLU A 156 14.40 -3.82 -20.55
N VAL A 157 14.98 -2.98 -21.39
CA VAL A 157 14.85 -3.05 -22.84
C VAL A 157 16.11 -3.71 -23.41
N ARG A 158 15.93 -4.76 -24.20
CA ARG A 158 17.02 -5.38 -24.93
C ARG A 158 17.08 -4.79 -26.34
N VAL A 159 18.10 -3.97 -26.59
CA VAL A 159 18.33 -3.39 -27.92
C VAL A 159 19.37 -4.22 -28.64
N LEU A 160 19.01 -4.67 -29.85
CA LEU A 160 19.97 -5.37 -30.72
C LEU A 160 20.93 -4.35 -31.34
N ARG A 161 22.21 -4.49 -31.06
CA ARG A 161 23.28 -3.64 -31.61
C ARG A 161 24.04 -4.37 -32.69
N ASN A 162 24.61 -3.59 -33.61
CA ASN A 162 25.42 -4.06 -34.71
C ASN A 162 24.72 -5.14 -35.54
N VAL A 163 23.47 -4.89 -35.89
CA VAL A 163 22.61 -5.82 -36.64
C VAL A 163 23.28 -6.22 -37.93
N ALA A 164 23.26 -7.51 -38.26
CA ALA A 164 23.86 -8.09 -39.45
C ALA A 164 25.41 -7.96 -39.55
N THR A 165 26.09 -7.89 -38.41
CA THR A 165 27.56 -7.97 -38.34
C THR A 165 28.01 -9.10 -37.41
N ASP A 166 29.27 -9.53 -37.50
CA ASP A 166 29.85 -10.60 -36.68
C ASP A 166 29.90 -10.23 -35.18
N ILE A 167 29.75 -8.95 -34.85
CA ILE A 167 29.74 -8.43 -33.49
C ILE A 167 28.30 -8.09 -33.02
N MET A 168 27.28 -8.64 -33.65
CA MET A 168 25.90 -8.48 -33.26
C MET A 168 25.68 -9.00 -31.84
N HIS A 169 25.13 -8.18 -30.97
CA HIS A 169 24.84 -8.53 -29.56
C HIS A 169 23.62 -7.78 -29.06
N PHE A 170 23.02 -8.32 -27.99
CA PHE A 170 22.01 -7.60 -27.24
C PHE A 170 22.65 -6.74 -26.15
N GLU A 171 22.35 -5.44 -26.20
CA GLU A 171 22.67 -4.50 -25.16
C GLU A 171 21.44 -4.32 -24.23
N ARG A 172 21.65 -4.37 -22.94
CA ARG A 172 20.59 -4.14 -21.96
C ARG A 172 20.57 -2.66 -21.61
N HIS A 173 19.45 -2.02 -21.89
CA HIS A 173 19.18 -0.67 -21.42
C HIS A 173 18.13 -0.74 -20.31
N ILE A 174 18.30 0.06 -19.26
CA ILE A 174 17.31 0.26 -18.23
C ILE A 174 16.70 1.63 -18.50
N ASP A 175 15.51 1.64 -19.07
CA ASP A 175 14.72 2.86 -19.18
C ASP A 175 14.04 3.13 -17.84
N ILE A 176 14.36 4.26 -17.24
CA ILE A 176 13.72 4.74 -16.01
C ILE A 176 12.66 5.76 -16.42
N THR A 177 11.40 5.40 -16.26
CA THR A 177 10.28 6.32 -16.43
C THR A 177 9.80 6.76 -15.05
N GLN A 178 9.84 8.06 -14.76
CA GLN A 178 9.26 8.60 -13.53
C GLN A 178 7.78 8.92 -13.80
N ILE A 179 6.90 8.29 -13.02
CA ILE A 179 5.47 8.60 -13.01
C ILE A 179 5.22 9.58 -11.87
N THR A 180 4.65 10.73 -12.19
CA THR A 180 4.39 11.83 -11.24
C THR A 180 2.94 12.31 -11.27
N ASP A 181 2.11 11.71 -12.11
CA ASP A 181 0.70 12.12 -12.33
C ASP A 181 -0.19 11.90 -11.11
N HIS A 182 0.23 11.12 -10.13
CA HIS A 182 -0.46 10.96 -8.84
C HIS A 182 -0.01 11.97 -7.78
N LEU A 183 1.04 12.76 -8.05
CA LEU A 183 1.50 13.79 -7.11
C LEU A 183 0.65 15.07 -7.20
N PRO A 184 0.58 15.86 -6.12
CA PRO A 184 0.01 17.20 -6.20
C PRO A 184 0.84 18.05 -7.17
N PHE A 185 0.22 19.00 -7.85
CA PHE A 185 0.88 19.76 -8.90
C PHE A 185 0.33 21.19 -8.98
N VAL A 186 1.12 22.08 -9.54
CA VAL A 186 0.71 23.41 -9.96
C VAL A 186 0.72 23.50 -11.48
N ARG A 187 -0.08 24.39 -12.07
CA ARG A 187 -0.05 24.68 -13.50
C ARG A 187 0.67 25.98 -13.79
N THR A 188 1.61 25.96 -14.74
CA THR A 188 2.27 27.17 -15.23
C THR A 188 1.34 28.00 -16.10
N GLN A 189 1.49 29.31 -16.03
CA GLN A 189 0.82 30.25 -16.92
C GLN A 189 1.85 30.81 -17.90
N PRO A 190 1.53 30.95 -19.20
CA PRO A 190 0.28 30.60 -19.90
C PRO A 190 0.22 29.16 -20.45
N GLU A 191 1.34 28.38 -20.42
CA GLU A 191 1.49 27.12 -21.14
C GLU A 191 0.60 25.98 -20.57
N GLY A 192 0.19 26.11 -19.30
CA GLY A 192 -0.65 25.09 -18.64
C GLY A 192 0.09 23.80 -18.26
N ASN A 193 1.43 23.81 -18.32
CA ASN A 193 2.25 22.65 -17.95
C ASN A 193 2.07 22.28 -16.48
N GLU A 194 1.99 20.98 -16.18
CA GLU A 194 1.90 20.48 -14.82
C GLU A 194 3.30 20.33 -14.23
N ILE A 195 3.55 20.97 -13.09
CA ILE A 195 4.78 20.82 -12.31
C ILE A 195 4.43 20.06 -11.04
N PRO A 196 4.88 18.80 -10.89
CA PRO A 196 4.62 18.02 -9.71
C PRO A 196 5.34 18.61 -8.49
N ILE A 197 4.64 18.66 -7.37
CA ILE A 197 5.20 19.05 -6.08
C ILE A 197 5.56 17.79 -5.33
N ARG A 198 6.79 17.67 -4.90
CA ARG A 198 7.36 16.48 -4.25
C ARG A 198 7.41 16.64 -2.73
N TYR A 199 7.28 15.54 -1.99
CA TYR A 199 7.20 15.50 -0.53
C TYR A 199 8.49 15.92 0.19
N GLU A 200 9.65 15.85 -0.48
CA GLU A 200 10.97 15.98 0.17
C GLU A 200 11.17 17.30 0.92
N GLN A 201 10.48 18.36 0.50
CA GLN A 201 10.51 19.66 1.17
C GLN A 201 9.47 19.76 2.31
N TYR A 202 8.53 18.83 2.36
CA TYR A 202 7.36 18.86 3.25
C TYR A 202 7.38 17.71 4.28
N THR A 203 8.50 17.03 4.45
CA THR A 203 8.68 16.00 5.49
C THR A 203 8.23 16.47 6.88
N PRO A 204 8.58 17.70 7.34
CA PRO A 204 8.10 18.21 8.62
C PRO A 204 6.57 18.35 8.66
N SER A 205 5.94 18.79 7.58
CA SER A 205 4.47 18.93 7.50
C SER A 205 3.76 17.58 7.61
N ILE A 206 4.29 16.53 6.97
CA ILE A 206 3.78 15.16 7.10
C ILE A 206 3.88 14.68 8.57
N ILE A 207 5.05 14.85 9.20
CA ILE A 207 5.27 14.43 10.59
C ILE A 207 4.36 15.20 11.56
N ASN A 208 4.20 16.50 11.34
CA ASN A 208 3.34 17.35 12.15
C ASN A 208 1.86 16.95 12.02
N GLY A 209 1.39 16.73 10.79
CA GLY A 209 0.03 16.26 10.53
C GLY A 209 -0.27 14.89 11.18
N PHE A 210 0.65 13.94 11.05
CA PHE A 210 0.57 12.64 11.70
C PHE A 210 0.51 12.76 13.22
N SER A 211 1.42 13.55 13.80
CA SER A 211 1.53 13.72 15.26
C SER A 211 0.32 14.43 15.85
N ALA A 212 -0.21 15.44 15.14
CA ALA A 212 -1.42 16.16 15.56
C ALA A 212 -2.65 15.24 15.58
N ALA A 213 -2.85 14.46 14.52
CA ALA A 213 -3.96 13.52 14.45
C ALA A 213 -3.83 12.39 15.49
N TYR A 214 -2.61 11.89 15.72
CA TYR A 214 -2.35 10.91 16.76
C TYR A 214 -2.68 11.45 18.17
N ASN A 215 -2.28 12.70 18.47
CA ASN A 215 -2.59 13.33 19.75
C ASN A 215 -4.09 13.51 19.95
N ALA A 216 -4.81 13.96 18.93
CA ALA A 216 -6.26 14.11 18.97
C ALA A 216 -6.95 12.75 19.22
N TYR A 217 -6.48 11.67 18.59
CA TYR A 217 -6.94 10.32 18.89
C TYR A 217 -6.73 9.92 20.36
N LEU A 218 -5.56 10.16 20.92
CA LEU A 218 -5.29 9.80 22.32
C LEU A 218 -6.24 10.48 23.31
N ILE A 219 -6.77 11.66 22.95
CA ILE A 219 -7.77 12.39 23.75
C ILE A 219 -9.17 11.78 23.55
N ASN A 220 -9.51 11.39 22.31
CA ASN A 220 -10.87 11.00 21.90
C ASN A 220 -10.99 9.49 21.62
N SER A 221 -10.14 8.67 22.22
CA SER A 221 -10.05 7.23 21.92
C SER A 221 -11.34 6.45 22.17
N SER A 222 -12.13 6.85 23.18
CA SER A 222 -13.43 6.23 23.48
C SER A 222 -14.48 6.51 22.40
N GLU A 223 -14.55 7.73 21.92
CA GLU A 223 -15.46 8.16 20.86
C GLU A 223 -15.10 7.47 19.54
N VAL A 224 -13.80 7.33 19.26
CA VAL A 224 -13.31 6.58 18.10
C VAL A 224 -13.68 5.09 18.19
N ALA A 225 -13.52 4.46 19.35
CA ALA A 225 -13.92 3.07 19.55
C ALA A 225 -15.43 2.87 19.35
N ASN A 226 -16.26 3.81 19.81
CA ASN A 226 -17.71 3.81 19.59
C ASN A 226 -18.03 3.93 18.10
N ALA A 227 -17.39 4.86 17.38
CA ALA A 227 -17.58 5.03 15.94
C ALA A 227 -17.23 3.75 15.15
N VAL A 228 -16.14 3.05 15.49
CA VAL A 228 -15.82 1.77 14.87
C VAL A 228 -16.88 0.72 15.16
N SER A 229 -17.37 0.64 16.42
CA SER A 229 -18.37 -0.34 16.84
C SER A 229 -19.70 -0.17 16.12
N GLU A 230 -20.12 1.08 15.88
CA GLU A 230 -21.37 1.41 15.19
C GLU A 230 -21.42 0.87 13.76
N TRP A 231 -20.26 0.85 13.07
CA TRP A 231 -20.16 0.42 11.67
C TRP A 231 -19.71 -1.03 11.50
N ALA A 232 -19.33 -1.73 12.56
CA ALA A 232 -18.71 -3.06 12.49
C ALA A 232 -19.61 -4.10 11.79
N GLU A 233 -20.94 -4.09 12.05
CA GLU A 233 -21.89 -5.05 11.47
C GLU A 233 -22.07 -4.91 9.95
N THR A 234 -21.74 -3.76 9.37
CA THR A 234 -21.94 -3.46 7.96
C THR A 234 -20.64 -3.28 7.19
N SER A 235 -19.51 -3.48 7.84
CA SER A 235 -18.18 -3.35 7.27
C SER A 235 -17.56 -4.70 6.98
N SER A 236 -16.69 -4.73 5.96
CA SER A 236 -15.93 -5.91 5.58
C SER A 236 -14.52 -5.50 5.15
N THR A 237 -13.57 -6.40 5.24
CA THR A 237 -12.21 -6.20 4.74
C THR A 237 -11.90 -7.14 3.59
N ARG A 238 -11.23 -6.64 2.58
CA ARG A 238 -10.61 -7.47 1.56
C ARG A 238 -9.34 -8.10 2.11
N VAL A 239 -9.22 -9.41 1.94
CA VAL A 239 -8.05 -10.17 2.37
C VAL A 239 -7.06 -10.29 1.22
N LEU A 240 -5.93 -9.58 1.32
CA LEU A 240 -4.90 -9.60 0.29
C LEU A 240 -4.01 -10.84 0.48
N VAL A 241 -4.15 -11.81 -0.41
CA VAL A 241 -3.37 -13.06 -0.40
C VAL A 241 -2.10 -12.91 -1.22
N ARG A 242 -2.23 -12.31 -2.40
CA ARG A 242 -1.14 -12.00 -3.33
C ARG A 242 -1.37 -10.63 -3.95
N ASN A 243 -0.28 -10.03 -4.43
CA ASN A 243 -0.34 -8.83 -5.24
C ASN A 243 -1.08 -9.13 -6.56
N THR A 244 -1.93 -8.20 -7.02
CA THR A 244 -2.65 -8.31 -8.30
C THR A 244 -1.71 -8.55 -9.49
N ARG A 245 -0.50 -7.98 -9.45
CA ARG A 245 0.55 -8.23 -10.47
C ARG A 245 1.00 -9.70 -10.51
N GLU A 246 1.02 -10.41 -9.37
CA GLU A 246 1.32 -11.85 -9.34
C GLU A 246 0.23 -12.63 -10.07
N TYR A 247 -1.04 -12.33 -9.83
CA TYR A 247 -2.16 -12.94 -10.54
C TYR A 247 -2.13 -12.63 -12.04
N ALA A 248 -1.84 -11.39 -12.42
CA ALA A 248 -1.70 -10.99 -13.82
C ALA A 248 -0.56 -11.77 -14.51
N ALA A 249 0.58 -11.95 -13.86
CA ALA A 249 1.70 -12.74 -14.38
C ALA A 249 1.34 -14.23 -14.54
N VAL A 250 0.60 -14.80 -13.60
CA VAL A 250 0.10 -16.18 -13.69
C VAL A 250 -0.85 -16.33 -14.87
N ARG A 251 -1.81 -15.41 -15.05
CA ARG A 251 -2.71 -15.39 -16.20
C ARG A 251 -1.97 -15.29 -17.53
N GLN A 252 -1.04 -14.34 -17.61
CA GLN A 252 -0.21 -14.18 -18.81
C GLN A 252 0.59 -15.46 -19.13
N ALA A 253 1.11 -16.13 -18.11
CA ALA A 253 1.79 -17.42 -18.28
C ALA A 253 0.82 -18.49 -18.81
N MET A 254 -0.40 -18.57 -18.27
CA MET A 254 -1.43 -19.53 -18.72
C MET A 254 -1.83 -19.32 -20.18
N GLU A 255 -1.90 -18.07 -20.64
CA GLU A 255 -2.27 -17.68 -22.00
C GLU A 255 -1.09 -17.78 -22.99
N SER A 256 0.15 -17.86 -22.49
CA SER A 256 1.34 -17.85 -23.33
C SER A 256 1.47 -19.13 -24.18
N HIS A 257 2.00 -19.01 -25.39
CA HIS A 257 2.29 -20.16 -26.28
C HIS A 257 3.18 -21.22 -25.63
N ARG A 258 4.08 -20.82 -24.72
CA ARG A 258 4.99 -21.72 -24.00
C ARG A 258 4.27 -22.74 -23.12
N PHE A 259 3.11 -22.36 -22.57
CA PHE A 259 2.32 -23.19 -21.67
C PHE A 259 0.97 -23.58 -22.26
N LYS A 260 0.77 -23.40 -23.57
CA LYS A 260 -0.46 -23.81 -24.26
C LYS A 260 -0.73 -25.29 -24.04
N GLY A 261 -1.88 -25.61 -23.47
CA GLY A 261 -2.24 -26.98 -23.07
C GLY A 261 -1.59 -27.49 -21.78
N ARG A 262 -0.81 -26.65 -21.07
CA ARG A 262 -0.16 -26.98 -19.78
C ARG A 262 -0.57 -26.03 -18.66
N THR A 263 -1.75 -25.48 -18.71
CA THR A 263 -2.30 -24.54 -17.71
C THR A 263 -2.21 -25.12 -16.30
N ASN A 264 -2.49 -26.43 -16.15
CA ASN A 264 -2.38 -27.12 -14.87
C ASN A 264 -0.95 -27.07 -14.27
N ALA A 265 0.09 -27.06 -15.09
CA ALA A 265 1.47 -26.98 -14.59
C ALA A 265 1.77 -25.59 -14.00
N VAL A 266 1.21 -24.53 -14.57
CA VAL A 266 1.33 -23.15 -14.04
C VAL A 266 0.61 -23.06 -12.70
N LEU A 267 -0.61 -23.56 -12.59
CA LEU A 267 -1.39 -23.57 -11.35
C LEU A 267 -0.76 -24.45 -10.27
N GLU A 268 -0.18 -25.59 -10.65
CA GLU A 268 0.53 -26.45 -9.70
C GLU A 268 1.80 -25.76 -9.17
N HIS A 269 2.51 -25.01 -10.00
CA HIS A 269 3.63 -24.17 -9.54
C HIS A 269 3.15 -23.11 -8.55
N MET A 270 2.01 -22.46 -8.83
CA MET A 270 1.40 -21.50 -7.92
C MET A 270 1.02 -22.15 -6.57
N ARG A 271 0.43 -23.35 -6.58
CA ARG A 271 0.10 -24.11 -5.35
C ARG A 271 1.32 -24.36 -4.49
N ARG A 272 2.46 -24.73 -5.12
CA ARG A 272 3.72 -25.01 -4.42
C ARG A 272 4.40 -23.77 -3.88
N SER A 273 4.27 -22.63 -4.57
CA SER A 273 4.96 -21.39 -4.18
C SER A 273 4.50 -20.82 -2.84
N ARG A 274 3.32 -21.23 -2.35
CA ARG A 274 2.74 -20.83 -1.05
C ARG A 274 2.10 -22.02 -0.34
N ALA A 275 2.84 -23.12 -0.20
CA ALA A 275 2.38 -24.35 0.46
C ALA A 275 1.95 -24.14 1.93
N SER A 276 2.36 -23.04 2.56
CA SER A 276 1.97 -22.65 3.92
C SER A 276 0.57 -22.05 4.04
N LEU A 277 -0.07 -21.64 2.93
CA LEU A 277 -1.44 -21.13 2.94
C LEU A 277 -2.45 -22.28 3.04
N PRO A 278 -3.65 -22.04 3.62
CA PRO A 278 -4.71 -23.04 3.69
C PRO A 278 -5.09 -23.56 2.30
N ARG A 279 -5.16 -24.89 2.15
CA ARG A 279 -5.45 -25.53 0.87
C ARG A 279 -6.73 -25.05 0.19
N PRO A 280 -7.88 -24.90 0.90
CA PRO A 280 -9.09 -24.41 0.27
C PRO A 280 -8.95 -23.01 -0.33
N LEU A 281 -8.13 -22.14 0.29
CA LEU A 281 -7.85 -20.80 -0.21
C LEU A 281 -7.07 -20.87 -1.53
N VAL A 282 -5.99 -21.68 -1.58
CA VAL A 282 -5.16 -21.83 -2.79
C VAL A 282 -5.94 -22.51 -3.92
N ASP A 283 -6.81 -23.45 -3.60
CA ASP A 283 -7.68 -24.09 -4.59
C ASP A 283 -8.69 -23.09 -5.18
N SER A 284 -9.28 -22.22 -4.35
CA SER A 284 -10.16 -21.13 -4.81
C SER A 284 -9.42 -20.12 -5.68
N GLU A 285 -8.15 -19.75 -5.35
CA GLU A 285 -7.30 -18.94 -6.23
C GLU A 285 -7.18 -19.57 -7.63
N CYS A 286 -6.89 -20.87 -7.68
CA CYS A 286 -6.71 -21.59 -8.94
C CYS A 286 -8.01 -21.68 -9.74
N GLU A 287 -9.15 -21.91 -9.08
CA GLU A 287 -10.47 -21.96 -9.72
C GLU A 287 -10.82 -20.61 -10.36
N SER A 288 -10.64 -19.50 -9.64
CA SER A 288 -10.88 -18.16 -10.17
C SER A 288 -10.01 -17.86 -11.39
N LEU A 289 -8.70 -18.17 -11.32
CA LEU A 289 -7.77 -17.96 -12.44
C LEU A 289 -8.12 -18.81 -13.66
N GLN A 290 -8.56 -20.07 -13.46
CA GLN A 290 -9.04 -20.92 -14.55
C GLN A 290 -10.30 -20.38 -15.21
N ALA A 291 -11.19 -19.75 -14.42
CA ALA A 291 -12.37 -19.08 -14.93
C ALA A 291 -12.08 -17.71 -15.58
N GLY A 292 -10.83 -17.24 -15.55
CA GLY A 292 -10.40 -15.96 -16.15
C GLY A 292 -10.56 -14.75 -15.23
N PHE A 293 -10.83 -14.96 -13.94
CA PHE A 293 -10.99 -13.88 -12.95
C PHE A 293 -9.75 -13.72 -12.07
N ILE A 294 -9.56 -12.52 -11.53
CA ILE A 294 -8.58 -12.27 -10.45
C ILE A 294 -9.24 -12.70 -9.14
N PRO A 295 -8.61 -13.59 -8.33
CA PRO A 295 -9.17 -14.03 -7.07
C PRO A 295 -9.42 -12.88 -6.10
N SER A 296 -10.55 -12.90 -5.41
CA SER A 296 -10.90 -11.92 -4.39
C SER A 296 -11.44 -12.63 -3.15
N PHE A 297 -10.99 -12.20 -1.97
CA PHE A 297 -11.37 -12.78 -0.69
C PHE A 297 -11.81 -11.68 0.27
N HIS A 298 -12.85 -11.93 1.02
CA HIS A 298 -13.44 -10.97 1.95
C HIS A 298 -13.68 -11.60 3.33
N CYS A 299 -13.66 -10.77 4.35
CA CYS A 299 -14.04 -11.13 5.70
C CYS A 299 -14.91 -10.03 6.30
N GLU A 300 -16.11 -10.35 6.76
CA GLU A 300 -16.94 -9.41 7.50
C GLU A 300 -16.29 -9.06 8.83
N PHE A 301 -16.44 -7.83 9.30
CA PHE A 301 -15.76 -7.35 10.52
C PHE A 301 -16.14 -8.18 11.76
N THR A 302 -17.35 -8.65 11.83
CA THR A 302 -17.87 -9.45 12.96
C THR A 302 -17.72 -10.96 12.78
N SER A 303 -17.23 -11.40 11.61
CA SER A 303 -16.99 -12.82 11.30
C SER A 303 -15.50 -13.19 11.40
N LYS A 304 -15.24 -14.50 11.57
CA LYS A 304 -13.90 -15.08 11.42
C LYS A 304 -13.69 -15.76 10.07
N ASN A 305 -14.75 -15.90 9.28
CA ASN A 305 -14.71 -16.65 8.04
C ASN A 305 -14.22 -15.76 6.90
N VAL A 306 -13.12 -16.17 6.27
CA VAL A 306 -12.70 -15.61 5.00
C VAL A 306 -13.43 -16.35 3.89
N VAL A 307 -14.14 -15.61 3.06
CA VAL A 307 -14.94 -16.17 1.97
C VAL A 307 -14.38 -15.72 0.61
N ASP A 308 -14.56 -16.58 -0.40
CA ASP A 308 -14.29 -16.26 -1.79
C ASP A 308 -15.50 -15.55 -2.45
N GLU A 309 -15.38 -15.21 -3.72
CA GLU A 309 -16.43 -14.53 -4.51
C GLU A 309 -17.74 -15.33 -4.59
N SER A 310 -17.71 -16.66 -4.40
CA SER A 310 -18.89 -17.51 -4.37
C SER A 310 -19.56 -17.56 -2.99
N GLY A 311 -18.96 -16.92 -1.97
CA GLY A 311 -19.41 -16.98 -0.57
C GLY A 311 -18.95 -18.25 0.17
N ARG A 312 -18.07 -19.06 -0.43
CA ARG A 312 -17.52 -20.27 0.20
C ARG A 312 -16.43 -19.89 1.20
N THR A 313 -16.51 -20.40 2.41
CA THR A 313 -15.44 -20.22 3.42
C THR A 313 -14.18 -20.96 2.97
N VAL A 314 -13.09 -20.22 2.79
CA VAL A 314 -11.79 -20.75 2.35
C VAL A 314 -10.76 -20.86 3.49
N THR A 315 -10.94 -20.10 4.55
CA THR A 315 -10.18 -20.22 5.80
C THR A 315 -10.90 -19.52 6.95
N THR A 316 -10.44 -19.75 8.18
CA THR A 316 -11.00 -19.12 9.38
C THR A 316 -9.90 -18.45 10.19
N LEU A 317 -10.11 -17.21 10.59
CA LEU A 317 -9.20 -16.40 11.37
C LEU A 317 -9.22 -16.78 12.86
N LYS A 318 -8.16 -16.47 13.59
CA LYS A 318 -8.12 -16.63 15.07
C LYS A 318 -9.05 -15.66 15.79
N ALA A 319 -9.16 -14.42 15.29
CA ALA A 319 -10.06 -13.39 15.80
C ALA A 319 -10.78 -12.69 14.63
N THR A 320 -11.89 -12.01 14.92
CA THR A 320 -12.58 -11.18 13.91
C THR A 320 -11.75 -9.94 13.56
N PRO A 321 -11.87 -9.38 12.34
CA PRO A 321 -11.20 -8.12 11.98
C PRO A 321 -11.51 -7.00 12.97
N TYR A 322 -12.75 -6.88 13.42
CA TYR A 322 -13.17 -5.95 14.47
C TYR A 322 -12.33 -6.10 15.74
N ARG A 323 -12.19 -7.34 16.26
CA ARG A 323 -11.41 -7.58 17.47
C ARG A 323 -9.94 -7.29 17.28
N MET A 324 -9.40 -7.59 16.10
CA MET A 324 -8.00 -7.29 15.76
C MET A 324 -7.75 -5.78 15.73
N LEU A 325 -8.67 -5.03 15.09
CA LEU A 325 -8.60 -3.57 15.02
C LEU A 325 -8.72 -2.94 16.42
N MET A 326 -9.66 -3.37 17.23
CA MET A 326 -9.82 -2.88 18.61
C MET A 326 -8.56 -3.16 19.45
N ASN A 327 -7.99 -4.36 19.36
CA ASN A 327 -6.73 -4.68 20.04
C ASN A 327 -5.58 -3.78 19.57
N HIS A 328 -5.50 -3.45 18.26
CA HIS A 328 -4.50 -2.51 17.76
C HIS A 328 -4.70 -1.13 18.41
N MET A 329 -5.92 -0.61 18.42
CA MET A 329 -6.24 0.69 19.02
C MET A 329 -5.89 0.77 20.51
N GLU A 330 -6.11 -0.29 21.29
CA GLU A 330 -5.77 -0.37 22.71
C GLU A 330 -4.27 -0.24 22.99
N HIS A 331 -3.40 -0.54 22.01
CA HIS A 331 -1.95 -0.47 22.16
C HIS A 331 -1.35 0.87 21.71
N LEU A 332 -2.15 1.77 21.16
CA LEU A 332 -1.68 3.08 20.74
C LEU A 332 -1.40 3.97 21.96
N SER A 333 -0.25 4.66 21.94
CA SER A 333 0.22 5.48 23.04
C SER A 333 1.20 6.55 22.57
N ALA A 334 1.57 7.49 23.44
CA ALA A 334 2.59 8.49 23.11
C ALA A 334 3.96 7.85 22.77
N ALA A 335 4.30 6.71 23.41
CA ALA A 335 5.51 5.97 23.08
C ALA A 335 5.42 5.33 21.70
N ASP A 336 4.24 4.80 21.32
CA ASP A 336 4.03 4.28 19.99
C ASP A 336 4.10 5.38 18.95
N ARG A 337 3.47 6.54 19.16
CA ARG A 337 3.60 7.71 18.29
C ARG A 337 5.07 8.01 17.98
N GLY A 338 5.94 8.03 19.02
CA GLY A 338 7.37 8.26 18.84
C GLY A 338 8.02 7.23 17.91
N ARG A 339 7.69 5.94 18.08
CA ARG A 339 8.18 4.87 17.19
C ARG A 339 7.71 5.05 15.75
N GLN A 340 6.44 5.36 15.55
CA GLN A 340 5.88 5.55 14.20
C GLN A 340 6.50 6.78 13.50
N VAL A 341 6.73 7.89 14.24
CA VAL A 341 7.43 9.07 13.71
C VAL A 341 8.85 8.72 13.26
N HIS A 342 9.59 7.90 14.02
CA HIS A 342 10.90 7.43 13.56
C HIS A 342 10.82 6.61 12.27
N LEU A 343 9.81 5.73 12.14
CA LEU A 343 9.61 4.95 10.91
C LEU A 343 9.25 5.84 9.72
N ILE A 344 8.39 6.85 9.92
CA ILE A 344 8.07 7.85 8.90
C ILE A 344 9.33 8.58 8.45
N THR A 345 10.11 9.11 9.41
CA THR A 345 11.36 9.82 9.11
C THR A 345 12.33 8.93 8.33
N PHE A 346 12.50 7.69 8.77
CA PHE A 346 13.37 6.72 8.09
C PHE A 346 12.89 6.44 6.65
N ALA A 347 11.59 6.24 6.43
CA ALA A 347 11.05 5.99 5.11
C ALA A 347 11.23 7.19 4.17
N LEU A 348 11.00 8.41 4.67
CA LEU A 348 11.09 9.64 3.88
C LEU A 348 12.54 10.08 3.61
N ASP A 349 13.44 9.96 4.58
CA ASP A 349 14.83 10.39 4.46
C ASP A 349 15.75 9.29 3.90
N GLY A 350 15.50 8.05 4.20
CA GLY A 350 16.29 6.90 3.74
C GLY A 350 16.37 6.83 2.21
N ILE A 351 15.28 7.17 1.53
CA ILE A 351 15.25 7.23 0.06
C ILE A 351 16.05 8.40 -0.49
N LYS A 352 16.04 9.58 0.15
CA LYS A 352 16.89 10.70 -0.24
C LYS A 352 18.38 10.32 -0.26
N GLN A 353 18.84 9.65 0.80
CA GLN A 353 20.23 9.21 0.90
C GLN A 353 20.57 8.14 -0.14
N MET A 354 19.64 7.20 -0.39
CA MET A 354 19.85 6.16 -1.38
C MET A 354 19.82 6.69 -2.82
N GLN A 355 18.96 7.65 -3.13
CA GLN A 355 18.95 8.32 -4.43
C GLN A 355 20.23 9.11 -4.65
N ALA A 356 20.68 9.89 -3.67
CA ALA A 356 21.93 10.63 -3.74
C ALA A 356 23.14 9.71 -4.00
N HIS A 357 23.21 8.54 -3.36
CA HIS A 357 24.25 7.55 -3.62
C HIS A 357 24.12 6.84 -4.98
N ARG A 358 22.90 6.68 -5.52
CA ARG A 358 22.69 6.07 -6.84
C ARG A 358 23.16 6.97 -7.99
N TRP A 359 22.98 8.29 -7.89
CA TRP A 359 23.34 9.23 -8.95
C TRP A 359 24.85 9.48 -9.05
N SER A 360 25.60 9.32 -7.96
CA SER A 360 27.06 9.53 -7.96
C SER A 360 27.87 8.38 -8.59
N ASN A 361 27.27 7.20 -8.88
CA ASN A 361 27.98 5.98 -9.31
C ASN A 361 27.34 5.24 -10.49
N THR A 362 26.64 5.91 -11.39
CA THR A 362 25.84 5.30 -12.45
C THR A 362 26.63 4.47 -13.48
N SER A 363 27.92 4.75 -13.69
CA SER A 363 28.72 4.02 -14.70
C SER A 363 29.36 2.71 -14.21
N TYR A 364 29.51 2.51 -12.91
CA TYR A 364 30.26 1.34 -12.35
C TYR A 364 29.38 0.20 -11.82
N ARG A 365 28.09 0.39 -11.60
CA ARG A 365 27.21 -0.59 -10.91
C ARG A 365 26.46 -1.57 -11.81
N ILE A 366 26.39 -1.36 -13.10
CA ILE A 366 25.66 -2.28 -14.02
C ILE A 366 26.32 -3.67 -14.06
N ASN A 367 27.64 -3.76 -13.93
CA ASN A 367 28.36 -5.04 -13.94
C ASN A 367 28.46 -5.76 -12.60
N THR A 368 28.28 -5.07 -11.46
CA THR A 368 28.40 -5.65 -10.11
C THR A 368 27.09 -6.21 -9.56
N VAL A 369 25.95 -5.71 -10.03
CA VAL A 369 24.61 -6.16 -9.58
C VAL A 369 24.27 -7.58 -10.06
N GLN A 370 24.92 -8.10 -11.09
CA GLN A 370 24.70 -9.47 -11.54
C GLN A 370 25.25 -10.58 -10.62
N ARG A 371 26.23 -10.26 -9.75
CA ARG A 371 26.85 -11.25 -8.84
C ARG A 371 26.40 -11.19 -7.38
N SER A 372 25.65 -10.17 -6.94
CA SER A 372 25.31 -9.95 -5.52
C SER A 372 23.80 -10.04 -5.20
N ARG A 373 22.98 -10.61 -6.08
CA ARG A 373 21.52 -10.64 -5.89
C ARG A 373 21.03 -11.43 -4.67
N SER A 374 21.82 -12.33 -4.11
CA SER A 374 21.46 -13.06 -2.89
C SER A 374 21.98 -12.42 -1.59
N ALA A 375 23.17 -11.82 -1.63
CA ALA A 375 23.81 -11.27 -0.44
C ALA A 375 23.31 -9.89 0.02
N SER A 376 22.66 -9.11 -0.86
CA SER A 376 22.27 -7.73 -0.51
C SER A 376 20.96 -7.64 0.27
N VAL A 377 20.05 -8.60 0.13
CA VAL A 377 18.77 -8.63 0.86
C VAL A 377 19.00 -9.13 2.28
N GLU A 378 19.81 -10.18 2.46
CA GLU A 378 20.21 -10.67 3.78
C GLU A 378 21.01 -9.62 4.56
N ALA A 379 21.94 -8.93 3.93
CA ALA A 379 22.72 -7.86 4.57
C ALA A 379 21.90 -6.58 4.88
N ALA A 380 20.80 -6.31 4.17
CA ALA A 380 19.89 -5.22 4.50
C ALA A 380 18.97 -5.59 5.67
N VAL A 381 18.50 -6.83 5.72
CA VAL A 381 17.70 -7.37 6.84
C VAL A 381 18.54 -7.45 8.12
N GLU A 382 19.81 -7.89 8.04
CA GLU A 382 20.72 -7.92 9.20
C GLU A 382 21.07 -6.51 9.71
N ARG A 383 21.24 -5.52 8.82
CA ARG A 383 21.47 -4.12 9.23
C ARG A 383 20.24 -3.51 9.91
N LEU A 384 19.03 -3.78 9.42
CA LEU A 384 17.78 -3.40 10.09
C LEU A 384 17.62 -4.07 11.46
N ALA A 385 17.92 -5.37 11.55
CA ALA A 385 17.88 -6.11 12.82
C ALA A 385 18.89 -5.60 13.87
N THR A 386 20.01 -5.02 13.44
CA THR A 386 21.06 -4.46 14.33
C THR A 386 20.75 -3.04 14.80
N GLN A 387 19.95 -2.28 14.04
CA GLN A 387 19.53 -0.92 14.39
C GLN A 387 18.27 -0.87 15.27
N ILE A 388 17.55 -1.99 15.41
CA ILE A 388 16.31 -2.10 16.20
C ILE A 388 16.61 -2.67 17.62
N LYS A 389 17.84 -3.08 17.91
CA LYS A 389 18.32 -3.37 19.28
C LYS A 389 18.72 -2.07 19.97
#